data_abb14e18f3e50c86ecc53c38f39c4c81
#
_entry.id   abb14e18f3e50c86ecc53c38f39c4c81
#
_cell.length_a   1.000
_cell.length_b   1.000
_cell.length_c   1.000
_cell.angle_alpha   90.00
_cell.angle_beta   90.00
_cell.angle_gamma   90.00
#
_symmetry.space_group_name_H-M   'P 1'
#
loop_
_entity.id
_entity.type
_entity.pdbx_description
1 polymer ?
#
loop_
_entity_poly.entity_id
_entity_poly.type
_entity_poly.pdbx_seq_one_letter_code
_entity_poly.pdbx_strand_id
1 'polypeptide(L)'
;MLPNNWRYLRGDIYYADMEPHIGSEQGGKRPVVVLQNNIGNRHSPTLIVATVTTRTEKKKNQPTHVLVDSNPAFEESSMILLEQIFTIDKSRIERFMGYASKAEMLRIDMAFLVSLALNVLSGNRSE
;
A
#
# COMPACT_ATOMS: atom_id res chain seq x y z
N MET A 1 -11.66 -14.04 -9.27
CA MET A 1 -10.46 -13.87 -10.11
C MET A 1 -10.64 -12.71 -11.08
N LEU A 2 -9.62 -11.91 -11.25
CA LEU A 2 -9.68 -10.76 -12.14
C LEU A 2 -9.51 -11.21 -13.59
N PRO A 3 -10.13 -10.47 -14.54
CA PRO A 3 -9.97 -10.79 -15.97
C PRO A 3 -8.51 -10.66 -16.42
N ASN A 4 -8.14 -11.39 -17.49
CA ASN A 4 -6.78 -11.35 -18.01
C ASN A 4 -6.35 -9.96 -18.50
N ASN A 5 -7.30 -9.13 -18.92
CA ASN A 5 -7.03 -7.77 -19.40
C ASN A 5 -7.23 -6.73 -18.29
N TRP A 6 -7.25 -7.13 -17.06
CA TRP A 6 -7.42 -6.22 -15.92
C TRP A 6 -6.26 -5.22 -15.87
N ARG A 7 -6.58 -3.96 -15.62
CA ARG A 7 -5.58 -2.90 -15.47
C ARG A 7 -5.43 -2.53 -14.02
N TYR A 8 -4.25 -2.75 -13.48
CA TYR A 8 -3.89 -2.30 -12.14
C TYR A 8 -3.49 -0.85 -12.22
N LEU A 9 -4.06 -0.01 -11.36
CA LEU A 9 -3.77 1.42 -11.33
C LEU A 9 -3.21 1.82 -9.96
N ARG A 10 -2.33 2.79 -9.97
CA ARG A 10 -1.78 3.36 -8.75
C ARG A 10 -2.92 3.90 -7.89
N GLY A 11 -2.92 3.54 -6.61
CA GLY A 11 -3.99 3.90 -5.68
C GLY A 11 -5.10 2.86 -5.58
N ASP A 12 -5.13 1.87 -6.47
CA ASP A 12 -6.08 0.76 -6.33
C ASP A 12 -5.84 0.01 -5.02
N ILE A 13 -6.93 -0.53 -4.47
CA ILE A 13 -6.91 -1.34 -3.26
C ILE A 13 -7.34 -2.74 -3.63
N TYR A 14 -6.52 -3.71 -3.29
CA TYR A 14 -6.76 -5.12 -3.56
C TYR A 14 -6.65 -5.95 -2.29
N TYR A 15 -7.38 -7.07 -2.27
CA TYR A 15 -7.19 -8.10 -1.26
C TYR A 15 -6.14 -9.06 -1.79
N ALA A 16 -5.09 -9.30 -1.01
CA ALA A 16 -3.92 -10.04 -1.47
C ALA A 16 -3.45 -11.04 -0.41
N ASP A 17 -2.84 -12.11 -0.88
CA ASP A 17 -2.20 -13.11 -0.02
C ASP A 17 -0.74 -12.73 0.17
N MET A 18 -0.38 -12.33 1.38
CA MET A 18 0.95 -11.87 1.73
C MET A 18 1.81 -12.99 2.36
N GLU A 19 1.35 -14.23 2.30
CA GLU A 19 2.15 -15.35 2.79
C GLU A 19 3.11 -15.87 1.72
N PRO A 20 4.30 -16.39 2.10
CA PRO A 20 4.83 -16.46 3.46
C PRO A 20 5.41 -15.13 3.94
N HIS A 21 5.36 -14.89 5.25
CA HIS A 21 5.99 -13.71 5.85
C HIS A 21 7.01 -14.17 6.90
N ILE A 22 7.89 -13.26 7.28
CA ILE A 22 8.91 -13.53 8.30
C ILE A 22 8.81 -12.48 9.40
N GLY A 23 8.71 -12.96 10.65
CA GLY A 23 8.75 -12.09 11.81
C GLY A 23 7.67 -11.02 11.80
N SER A 24 8.11 -9.76 11.85
CA SER A 24 7.22 -8.61 11.96
C SER A 24 6.68 -8.10 10.62
N GLU A 25 6.98 -8.78 9.51
CA GLU A 25 6.37 -8.43 8.23
C GLU A 25 4.87 -8.63 8.30
N GLN A 26 4.13 -7.79 7.56
CA GLN A 26 2.69 -7.95 7.47
C GLN A 26 2.36 -9.18 6.64
N GLY A 27 1.84 -10.21 7.29
CA GLY A 27 1.49 -11.47 6.63
C GLY A 27 -0.01 -11.68 6.51
N GLY A 28 -0.39 -12.89 6.13
CA GLY A 28 -1.78 -13.27 5.96
C GLY A 28 -2.42 -12.65 4.73
N LYS A 29 -3.73 -12.86 4.60
CA LYS A 29 -4.52 -12.22 3.55
C LYS A 29 -5.03 -10.90 4.07
N ARG A 30 -4.78 -9.83 3.32
CA ARG A 30 -5.14 -8.47 3.77
C ARG A 30 -5.22 -7.51 2.60
N PRO A 31 -5.83 -6.35 2.82
CA PRO A 31 -5.81 -5.31 1.79
C PRO A 31 -4.42 -4.75 1.58
N VAL A 32 -4.15 -4.38 0.34
CA VAL A 32 -2.93 -3.66 -0.05
C VAL A 32 -3.31 -2.51 -0.96
N VAL A 33 -2.51 -1.44 -0.93
CA VAL A 33 -2.69 -0.27 -1.80
C VAL A 33 -1.53 -0.23 -2.79
N VAL A 34 -1.84 -0.10 -4.06
CA VAL A 34 -0.81 -0.04 -5.12
C VAL A 34 -0.13 1.31 -5.10
N LEU A 35 1.18 1.29 -4.94
CA LEU A 35 2.03 2.49 -4.95
C LEU A 35 2.78 2.66 -6.27
N GLN A 36 3.01 1.57 -6.98
CA GLN A 36 3.79 1.57 -8.22
C GLN A 36 3.13 2.43 -9.29
N ASN A 37 3.95 3.11 -10.09
CA ASN A 37 3.45 3.94 -11.19
C ASN A 37 2.73 3.10 -12.24
N ASN A 38 1.88 3.76 -13.04
CA ASN A 38 1.00 3.04 -13.97
C ASN A 38 1.74 2.41 -15.15
N ILE A 39 2.90 2.91 -15.51
CA ILE A 39 3.72 2.27 -16.56
C ILE A 39 4.22 0.92 -16.04
N GLY A 40 4.78 0.90 -14.82
CA GLY A 40 5.19 -0.33 -14.18
C GLY A 40 4.02 -1.28 -13.96
N ASN A 41 2.88 -0.76 -13.51
CA ASN A 41 1.68 -1.58 -13.29
C ASN A 41 1.24 -2.29 -14.57
N ARG A 42 1.42 -1.65 -15.70
CA ARG A 42 1.01 -2.20 -16.99
C ARG A 42 1.97 -3.28 -17.49
N HIS A 43 3.27 -3.07 -17.30
CA HIS A 43 4.30 -3.88 -17.96
C HIS A 43 4.99 -4.89 -17.06
N SER A 44 5.00 -4.67 -15.75
CA SER A 44 5.68 -5.57 -14.82
C SER A 44 4.77 -6.72 -14.38
N PRO A 45 5.31 -7.92 -14.15
CA PRO A 45 4.54 -8.99 -13.50
C PRO A 45 4.33 -8.75 -12.00
N THR A 46 4.94 -7.72 -11.43
CA THR A 46 4.87 -7.43 -10.01
C THR A 46 4.28 -6.05 -9.76
N LEU A 47 3.84 -5.84 -8.51
CA LEU A 47 3.32 -4.57 -8.02
C LEU A 47 4.07 -4.18 -6.76
N ILE A 48 4.32 -2.88 -6.59
CA ILE A 48 4.80 -2.34 -5.32
C ILE A 48 3.58 -1.86 -4.55
N VAL A 49 3.42 -2.39 -3.34
CA VAL A 49 2.22 -2.14 -2.52
C VAL A 49 2.58 -1.77 -1.09
N ALA A 50 1.68 -1.07 -0.41
CA ALA A 50 1.70 -0.90 1.04
C ALA A 50 0.58 -1.75 1.63
N THR A 51 0.83 -2.37 2.78
CA THR A 51 -0.17 -3.19 3.44
C THR A 51 -1.07 -2.37 4.34
N VAL A 52 -2.23 -2.92 4.64
CA VAL A 52 -3.28 -2.25 5.42
C VAL A 52 -3.66 -3.13 6.61
N THR A 53 -3.91 -2.51 7.75
CA THR A 53 -4.34 -3.21 8.96
C THR A 53 -5.56 -2.50 9.56
N THR A 54 -6.38 -3.27 10.29
CA THR A 54 -7.48 -2.71 11.08
C THR A 54 -7.08 -2.39 12.52
N ARG A 55 -5.84 -2.67 12.90
CA ARG A 55 -5.33 -2.40 14.26
C ARG A 55 -4.93 -0.94 14.42
N THR A 56 -5.88 -0.04 14.28
CA THR A 56 -5.61 1.40 14.21
C THR A 56 -5.16 1.99 15.56
N GLU A 57 -5.64 1.46 16.67
CA GLU A 57 -5.34 2.02 17.99
C GLU A 57 -3.85 1.96 18.34
N LYS A 58 -3.19 0.86 17.98
CA LYS A 58 -1.78 0.67 18.32
C LYS A 58 -0.83 1.45 17.43
N LYS A 59 -1.35 2.00 16.31
CA LYS A 59 -0.49 2.57 15.27
C LYS A 59 -0.81 4.01 14.96
N LYS A 60 -1.61 4.65 15.82
CA LYS A 60 -1.96 6.07 15.67
C LYS A 60 -0.73 6.95 15.77
N ASN A 61 -0.79 8.08 15.09
CA ASN A 61 0.18 9.17 15.21
C ASN A 61 1.59 8.82 14.76
N GLN A 62 1.75 7.77 13.98
CA GLN A 62 3.02 7.49 13.32
C GLN A 62 3.05 8.23 11.98
N PRO A 63 4.14 8.96 11.66
CA PRO A 63 4.20 9.73 10.41
C PRO A 63 4.20 8.87 9.15
N THR A 64 4.50 7.57 9.28
CA THR A 64 4.47 6.62 8.17
C THR A 64 3.15 5.90 8.03
N HIS A 65 2.16 6.23 8.87
CA HIS A 65 0.85 5.58 8.85
C HIS A 65 -0.22 6.56 8.37
N VAL A 66 -1.17 6.07 7.57
CA VAL A 66 -2.29 6.86 7.07
C VAL A 66 -3.59 6.21 7.51
N LEU A 67 -4.33 6.90 8.38
CA LEU A 67 -5.64 6.44 8.84
C LEU A 67 -6.69 6.75 7.76
N VAL A 68 -7.50 5.76 7.45
CA VAL A 68 -8.59 5.88 6.49
C VAL A 68 -9.88 5.44 7.15
N ASP A 69 -10.79 6.42 7.36
CA ASP A 69 -12.04 6.18 8.11
C ASP A 69 -13.27 5.98 7.23
N SER A 70 -13.26 6.50 6.02
CA SER A 70 -14.49 6.63 5.23
C SER A 70 -14.38 6.12 3.82
N ASN A 71 -13.42 5.29 3.51
CA ASN A 71 -13.28 4.74 2.16
C ASN A 71 -14.17 3.50 2.01
N PRO A 72 -15.03 3.46 0.97
CA PRO A 72 -15.93 2.30 0.78
C PRO A 72 -15.23 0.98 0.55
N ALA A 73 -13.94 0.98 0.22
CA ALA A 73 -13.16 -0.25 0.05
C ALA A 73 -13.01 -1.00 1.37
N PHE A 74 -13.12 -0.30 2.50
CA PHE A 74 -12.92 -0.89 3.83
C PHE A 74 -14.23 -0.86 4.63
N GLU A 75 -14.54 -1.97 5.29
CA GLU A 75 -15.73 -2.07 6.13
C GLU A 75 -15.56 -1.31 7.44
N GLU A 76 -14.33 -1.09 7.89
CA GLU A 76 -14.04 -0.41 9.13
C GLU A 76 -12.80 0.48 8.97
N SER A 77 -12.56 1.35 9.94
CA SER A 77 -11.36 2.18 9.96
C SER A 77 -10.12 1.33 9.74
N SER A 78 -9.25 1.78 8.86
CA SER A 78 -8.08 1.03 8.45
C SER A 78 -6.86 1.93 8.44
N MET A 79 -5.69 1.32 8.60
CA MET A 79 -4.43 2.03 8.63
C MET A 79 -3.53 1.51 7.51
N ILE A 80 -3.09 2.40 6.65
CA ILE A 80 -2.13 2.08 5.59
C ILE A 80 -0.74 2.28 6.16
N LEU A 81 0.11 1.26 6.03
CA LEU A 81 1.42 1.20 6.66
C LEU A 81 2.50 1.45 5.62
N LEU A 82 3.01 2.68 5.55
CA LEU A 82 3.99 3.03 4.54
C LEU A 82 5.43 2.59 4.89
N GLU A 83 5.61 1.92 6.02
CA GLU A 83 6.86 1.23 6.32
C GLU A 83 6.77 -0.27 6.00
N GLN A 84 5.56 -0.78 5.69
CA GLN A 84 5.34 -2.18 5.30
C GLN A 84 5.06 -2.24 3.80
N ILE A 85 6.12 -2.01 3.03
CA ILE A 85 6.04 -1.91 1.57
C ILE A 85 6.67 -3.16 0.97
N PHE A 86 5.96 -3.76 0.01
CA PHE A 86 6.38 -5.01 -0.60
C PHE A 86 6.27 -4.94 -2.11
N THR A 87 7.17 -5.65 -2.78
CA THR A 87 7.00 -5.98 -4.19
C THR A 87 6.41 -7.38 -4.24
N ILE A 88 5.21 -7.49 -4.81
CA ILE A 88 4.50 -8.76 -4.87
C ILE A 88 4.20 -9.15 -6.31
N ASP A 89 4.17 -10.45 -6.57
CA ASP A 89 3.72 -10.96 -7.86
C ASP A 89 2.21 -10.71 -7.98
N LYS A 90 1.76 -10.36 -9.19
CA LYS A 90 0.33 -10.12 -9.44
C LYS A 90 -0.54 -11.32 -9.12
N SER A 91 0.02 -12.53 -9.15
CA SER A 91 -0.72 -13.74 -8.78
C SER A 91 -1.16 -13.78 -7.32
N ARG A 92 -0.58 -12.94 -6.46
CA ARG A 92 -1.01 -12.84 -5.06
C ARG A 92 -2.31 -12.06 -4.89
N ILE A 93 -2.74 -11.33 -5.91
CA ILE A 93 -3.96 -10.53 -5.86
C ILE A 93 -5.17 -11.46 -5.99
N GLU A 94 -6.12 -11.34 -5.06
CA GLU A 94 -7.33 -12.17 -5.06
C GLU A 94 -8.54 -11.41 -5.58
N ARG A 95 -8.73 -10.14 -5.19
CA ARG A 95 -9.87 -9.36 -5.69
C ARG A 95 -9.61 -7.87 -5.57
N PHE A 96 -10.32 -7.13 -6.39
CA PHE A 96 -10.33 -5.67 -6.35
C PHE A 96 -11.32 -5.21 -5.27
N MET A 97 -10.91 -4.26 -4.43
CA MET A 97 -11.74 -3.74 -3.35
C MET A 97 -12.22 -2.31 -3.62
N GLY A 98 -11.47 -1.56 -4.39
CA GLY A 98 -11.75 -0.15 -4.62
C GLY A 98 -10.48 0.63 -4.85
N TYR A 99 -10.49 1.91 -4.52
CA TYR A 99 -9.33 2.77 -4.73
C TYR A 99 -9.30 3.90 -3.71
N ALA A 100 -8.11 4.42 -3.47
CA ALA A 100 -7.92 5.58 -2.59
C ALA A 100 -8.34 6.86 -3.31
N SER A 101 -8.93 7.79 -2.57
CA SER A 101 -9.27 9.11 -3.10
C SER A 101 -8.01 9.93 -3.35
N LYS A 102 -8.17 11.05 -4.07
CA LYS A 102 -7.04 11.97 -4.29
C LYS A 102 -6.48 12.50 -2.98
N ALA A 103 -7.35 12.84 -2.02
CA ALA A 103 -6.92 13.32 -0.72
C ALA A 103 -6.17 12.25 0.05
N GLU A 104 -6.65 11.00 -0.01
CA GLU A 104 -5.98 9.87 0.62
C GLU A 104 -4.62 9.61 -0.02
N MET A 105 -4.54 9.66 -1.36
CA MET A 105 -3.29 9.46 -2.07
C MET A 105 -2.26 10.53 -1.71
N LEU A 106 -2.70 11.77 -1.52
CA LEU A 106 -1.78 12.82 -1.09
C LEU A 106 -1.17 12.50 0.27
N ARG A 107 -1.98 12.04 1.23
CA ARG A 107 -1.48 11.64 2.55
C ARG A 107 -0.59 10.41 2.46
N ILE A 108 -0.94 9.45 1.59
CA ILE A 108 -0.12 8.26 1.35
C ILE A 108 1.24 8.66 0.81
N ASP A 109 1.27 9.54 -0.19
CA ASP A 109 2.53 9.99 -0.79
C ASP A 109 3.42 10.72 0.22
N MET A 110 2.82 11.55 1.07
CA MET A 110 3.57 12.25 2.12
C MET A 110 4.17 11.26 3.12
N ALA A 111 3.38 10.29 3.56
CA ALA A 111 3.87 9.26 4.49
C ALA A 111 4.95 8.40 3.85
N PHE A 112 4.82 8.12 2.55
CA PHE A 112 5.81 7.35 1.81
C PHE A 112 7.14 8.10 1.73
N LEU A 113 7.10 9.40 1.44
CA LEU A 113 8.31 10.24 1.45
C LEU A 113 9.00 10.18 2.80
N VAL A 114 8.24 10.26 3.89
CA VAL A 114 8.79 10.17 5.24
C VAL A 114 9.42 8.79 5.48
N SER A 115 8.70 7.73 5.11
CA SER A 115 9.15 6.35 5.35
C SER A 115 10.50 6.08 4.69
N LEU A 116 10.70 6.57 3.47
CA LEU A 116 11.93 6.34 2.72
C LEU A 116 12.93 7.48 2.83
N ALA A 117 12.60 8.51 3.58
CA ALA A 117 13.43 9.71 3.72
C ALA A 117 13.77 10.30 2.36
N LEU A 118 12.78 10.34 1.45
CA LEU A 118 12.99 10.87 0.10
C LEU A 118 13.04 12.38 0.15
N ASN A 119 14.25 12.91 0.04
CA ASN A 119 14.49 14.34 -0.01
C ASN A 119 15.62 14.58 -1.01
N VAL A 120 15.23 14.98 -2.20
CA VAL A 120 16.17 15.15 -3.30
C VAL A 120 17.22 16.23 -3.05
N LEU A 121 16.99 17.12 -2.08
CA LEU A 121 17.91 18.18 -1.78
C LEU A 121 18.98 17.82 -0.74
N SER A 122 18.75 16.79 0.06
CA SER A 122 19.72 16.40 1.10
C SER A 122 20.78 15.47 0.56
N GLY A 123 20.41 14.42 -0.14
CA GLY A 123 21.30 13.56 -0.90
C GLY A 123 22.48 12.91 -0.19
N ASN A 124 22.67 13.11 1.09
CA ASN A 124 23.86 12.68 1.82
C ASN A 124 23.53 11.71 2.95
N ARG A 125 24.50 10.84 3.22
CA ARG A 125 24.49 10.08 4.45
C ARG A 125 24.91 11.00 5.58
N SER A 126 23.95 11.49 6.35
CA SER A 126 24.18 12.57 7.31
C SER A 126 23.90 12.21 8.74
N GLU A 127 23.56 10.97 9.05
CA GLU A 127 23.35 10.65 10.41
C GLU A 127 24.35 9.75 10.98
#